data_121ed0724d9111524c1f9b624cb3374d
#
_entry.id   121ed0724d9111524c1f9b624cb3374d
#
_cell.length_a   1.000
_cell.length_b   1.000
_cell.length_c   1.000
_cell.angle_alpha   90.00
_cell.angle_beta   90.00
_cell.angle_gamma   90.00
#
_symmetry.space_group_name_H-M   'P 1'
#
loop_
_entity.id
_entity.type
_entity.pdbx_description
1 polymer ?
#
loop_
_entity_poly.entity_id
_entity_poly.type
_entity_poly.pdbx_seq_one_letter_code
_entity_poly.pdbx_strand_id
1 'polypeptide(L)'
;MGSGVMDNGMIEKSKKIRWKTDEYMKTVEKNGVTYLKYRSFEPFEKTIIHGFSTRLGGVSKGIYESMNLSFTRGDEEEAVFENYRRISEAIGFLPEDIVCSDQTHTTNVRRVGRADRGKGIVKARDYTDVDGLITNAPGIVLATFYA
;
A
#
# COMPACT_ATOMS: atom_id res chain seq x y z
N MET A 1 -29.99 39.50 33.58
CA MET A 1 -28.62 38.93 33.48
C MET A 1 -28.74 37.55 32.84
N GLY A 2 -28.53 37.45 31.57
CA GLY A 2 -28.63 36.22 30.81
C GLY A 2 -27.20 35.76 30.42
N SER A 3 -26.77 34.63 30.98
CA SER A 3 -25.53 34.00 30.59
C SER A 3 -25.76 33.18 29.32
N GLY A 4 -25.26 33.67 28.20
CA GLY A 4 -25.24 32.94 26.94
C GLY A 4 -24.19 31.84 26.99
N VAL A 5 -24.64 30.61 26.87
CA VAL A 5 -23.79 29.45 26.62
C VAL A 5 -23.47 29.48 25.13
N MET A 6 -22.19 29.69 24.79
CA MET A 6 -21.71 29.49 23.44
C MET A 6 -21.57 27.99 23.17
N ASP A 7 -22.41 27.51 22.29
CA ASP A 7 -22.29 26.15 21.74
C ASP A 7 -21.20 26.14 20.67
N ASN A 8 -20.03 25.63 21.03
CA ASN A 8 -18.91 25.40 20.14
C ASN A 8 -19.03 24.02 19.47
N GLY A 9 -20.13 23.84 18.73
CA GLY A 9 -20.34 22.67 17.88
C GLY A 9 -19.57 22.73 16.56
N MET A 10 -18.25 22.82 16.59
CA MET A 10 -17.46 22.50 15.40
C MET A 10 -17.34 20.97 15.27
N ILE A 11 -18.38 20.38 14.72
CA ILE A 11 -18.30 19.02 14.18
C ILE A 11 -17.47 19.12 12.90
N GLU A 12 -16.21 18.76 13.01
CA GLU A 12 -15.33 18.57 11.89
C GLU A 12 -15.94 17.45 11.01
N LYS A 13 -16.65 17.86 9.94
CA LYS A 13 -17.13 16.94 8.91
C LYS A 13 -15.89 16.39 8.22
N SER A 14 -15.42 15.21 8.66
CA SER A 14 -14.45 14.46 7.91
C SER A 14 -14.95 14.33 6.47
N LYS A 15 -14.23 14.93 5.53
CA LYS A 15 -14.54 14.81 4.10
C LYS A 15 -14.38 13.34 3.73
N LYS A 16 -15.49 12.60 3.73
CA LYS A 16 -15.52 11.23 3.25
C LYS A 16 -15.10 11.25 1.78
N ILE A 17 -13.91 10.75 1.49
CA ILE A 17 -13.41 10.66 0.12
C ILE A 17 -14.36 9.71 -0.64
N ARG A 18 -15.07 10.24 -1.62
CA ARG A 18 -15.91 9.42 -2.52
C ARG A 18 -15.06 9.03 -3.72
N TRP A 19 -14.72 7.76 -3.77
CA TRP A 19 -14.05 7.16 -4.92
C TRP A 19 -15.09 6.92 -6.02
N LYS A 20 -14.80 7.35 -7.26
CA LYS A 20 -15.69 7.09 -8.42
C LYS A 20 -15.71 5.62 -8.87
N THR A 21 -15.01 4.74 -8.16
CA THR A 21 -14.72 3.36 -8.56
C THR A 21 -15.39 2.30 -7.69
N ASP A 22 -16.46 2.65 -6.95
CA ASP A 22 -17.17 1.73 -6.04
C ASP A 22 -17.73 0.48 -6.75
N GLU A 23 -17.87 0.54 -8.08
CA GLU A 23 -18.33 -0.59 -8.89
C GLU A 23 -17.24 -1.68 -9.02
N TYR A 24 -15.97 -1.27 -9.21
CA TYR A 24 -14.86 -2.19 -9.49
C TYR A 24 -13.94 -2.42 -8.29
N MET A 25 -13.91 -1.47 -7.38
CA MET A 25 -13.04 -1.47 -6.22
C MET A 25 -13.83 -1.25 -4.94
N LYS A 26 -13.34 -1.83 -3.85
CA LYS A 26 -13.86 -1.68 -2.49
C LYS A 26 -12.83 -0.98 -1.64
N THR A 27 -13.23 0.10 -0.97
CA THR A 27 -12.39 0.76 0.05
C THR A 27 -12.40 -0.05 1.34
N VAL A 28 -11.23 -0.28 1.90
CA VAL A 28 -11.03 -0.95 3.19
C VAL A 28 -10.25 -0.01 4.10
N GLU A 29 -10.74 0.15 5.32
CA GLU A 29 -10.04 0.85 6.40
C GLU A 29 -9.71 -0.16 7.50
N LYS A 30 -8.43 -0.34 7.80
CA LYS A 30 -7.98 -1.25 8.85
C LYS A 30 -6.70 -0.71 9.50
N ASN A 31 -6.67 -0.71 10.83
CA ASN A 31 -5.54 -0.21 11.63
C ASN A 31 -5.11 1.22 11.25
N GLY A 32 -6.06 2.09 10.88
CA GLY A 32 -5.80 3.46 10.45
C GLY A 32 -5.26 3.60 9.03
N VAL A 33 -5.12 2.50 8.28
CA VAL A 33 -4.68 2.48 6.89
C VAL A 33 -5.88 2.31 5.95
N THR A 34 -5.92 3.13 4.91
CA THR A 34 -6.94 3.03 3.85
C THR A 34 -6.30 2.44 2.58
N TYR A 35 -6.88 1.35 2.08
CA TYR A 35 -6.46 0.73 0.83
C TYR A 35 -7.66 0.24 0.02
N LEU A 36 -7.45 -0.08 -1.24
CA LEU A 36 -8.50 -0.56 -2.14
C LEU A 36 -8.31 -2.04 -2.44
N LYS A 37 -9.42 -2.75 -2.63
CA LYS A 37 -9.47 -4.13 -3.12
C LYS A 37 -10.28 -4.20 -4.40
N TYR A 38 -9.84 -5.01 -5.37
CA TYR A 38 -10.61 -5.28 -6.57
C TYR A 38 -11.75 -6.26 -6.27
N ARG A 39 -12.98 -5.91 -6.62
CA ARG A 39 -14.16 -6.78 -6.43
C ARG A 39 -14.06 -8.06 -7.25
N SER A 40 -13.39 -8.04 -8.39
CA SER A 40 -13.13 -9.22 -9.22
C SER A 40 -12.34 -10.33 -8.50
N PHE A 41 -11.62 -9.99 -7.43
CA PHE A 41 -10.89 -10.97 -6.61
C PHE A 41 -11.69 -11.51 -5.41
N GLU A 42 -12.89 -10.99 -5.13
CA GLU A 42 -13.72 -11.46 -4.02
C GLU A 42 -13.96 -13.00 -4.03
N PRO A 43 -14.20 -13.67 -5.18
CA PRO A 43 -14.33 -15.12 -5.21
C PRO A 43 -13.07 -15.89 -4.80
N PHE A 44 -11.91 -15.24 -4.81
CA PHE A 44 -10.60 -15.84 -4.54
C PHE A 44 -10.01 -15.42 -3.17
N GLU A 45 -10.77 -14.74 -2.30
CA GLU A 45 -10.27 -14.21 -1.01
C GLU A 45 -9.70 -15.27 -0.06
N LYS A 46 -10.04 -16.55 -0.24
CA LYS A 46 -9.47 -17.66 0.53
C LYS A 46 -8.06 -18.07 0.07
N THR A 47 -7.67 -17.69 -1.13
CA THR A 47 -6.40 -18.10 -1.77
C THR A 47 -5.51 -16.94 -2.16
N ILE A 48 -6.08 -15.77 -2.41
CA ILE A 48 -5.36 -14.57 -2.86
C ILE A 48 -5.62 -13.42 -1.90
N ILE A 49 -4.55 -12.84 -1.36
CA ILE A 49 -4.58 -11.57 -0.65
C ILE A 49 -4.09 -10.49 -1.63
N HIS A 50 -4.80 -9.38 -1.72
CA HIS A 50 -4.42 -8.27 -2.58
C HIS A 50 -4.85 -6.94 -1.98
N GLY A 51 -4.21 -5.87 -2.43
CA GLY A 51 -4.57 -4.51 -2.05
C GLY A 51 -3.87 -3.49 -2.96
N PHE A 52 -4.49 -2.35 -3.13
CA PHE A 52 -3.91 -1.18 -3.77
C PHE A 52 -3.82 -0.06 -2.73
N SER A 53 -2.61 0.39 -2.43
CA SER A 53 -2.39 1.42 -1.41
C SER A 53 -3.01 2.75 -1.81
N THR A 54 -3.47 3.51 -0.82
CA THR A 54 -3.76 4.94 -0.97
C THR A 54 -2.68 5.74 -0.25
N ARG A 55 -2.74 7.06 -0.32
CA ARG A 55 -1.80 7.89 0.48
C ARG A 55 -2.22 8.08 1.94
N LEU A 56 -3.26 7.39 2.42
CA LEU A 56 -3.81 7.57 3.76
C LEU A 56 -3.32 6.51 4.75
N GLY A 57 -2.97 6.96 5.96
CA GLY A 57 -2.62 6.09 7.09
C GLY A 57 -1.14 5.79 7.28
N GLY A 58 -0.27 6.48 6.53
CA GLY A 58 1.18 6.43 6.73
C GLY A 58 1.70 7.43 7.77
N VAL A 59 3.01 7.51 7.88
CA VAL A 59 3.72 8.39 8.83
C VAL A 59 4.56 9.46 8.16
N SER A 60 4.77 9.39 6.85
CA SER A 60 5.54 10.39 6.09
C SER A 60 4.89 11.77 6.20
N LYS A 61 5.71 12.82 6.13
CA LYS A 61 5.31 14.21 6.34
C LYS A 61 5.57 15.08 5.12
N GLY A 62 4.99 16.29 5.13
CA GLY A 62 5.19 17.28 4.09
C GLY A 62 4.69 16.80 2.73
N ILE A 63 5.53 16.90 1.70
CA ILE A 63 5.15 16.50 0.33
C ILE A 63 4.91 15.01 0.18
N TYR A 64 5.39 14.18 1.12
CA TYR A 64 5.26 12.72 1.13
C TYR A 64 4.05 12.22 1.92
N GLU A 65 3.27 13.14 2.52
CA GLU A 65 2.15 12.80 3.40
C GLU A 65 1.09 11.95 2.67
N SER A 66 0.77 10.80 3.25
CA SER A 66 1.33 10.17 4.44
C SER A 66 1.90 8.77 4.14
N MET A 67 1.39 8.03 3.16
CA MET A 67 1.74 6.64 2.83
C MET A 67 2.73 6.57 1.65
N ASN A 68 3.87 7.27 1.77
CA ASN A 68 4.93 7.11 0.78
C ASN A 68 5.58 5.73 0.91
N LEU A 69 5.65 4.99 -0.19
CA LEU A 69 6.24 3.65 -0.28
C LEU A 69 7.50 3.63 -1.18
N SER A 70 8.07 4.80 -1.48
CA SER A 70 9.27 4.92 -2.32
C SER A 70 10.48 5.32 -1.51
N PHE A 71 11.50 4.46 -1.49
CA PHE A 71 12.81 4.77 -0.89
C PHE A 71 13.66 5.74 -1.72
N THR A 72 13.28 6.03 -2.97
CA THR A 72 14.11 6.80 -3.90
C THR A 72 13.61 8.23 -4.13
N ARG A 73 12.58 8.68 -3.39
CA ARG A 73 11.98 10.02 -3.58
C ARG A 73 12.51 11.07 -2.60
N GLY A 74 13.40 10.70 -1.67
CA GLY A 74 14.01 11.63 -0.72
C GLY A 74 13.25 11.80 0.60
N ASP A 75 12.37 10.90 0.92
CA ASP A 75 11.74 10.78 2.25
C ASP A 75 12.69 10.08 3.25
N GLU A 76 12.38 10.19 4.53
CA GLU A 76 13.12 9.48 5.58
C GLU A 76 12.90 7.96 5.44
N GLU A 77 14.01 7.21 5.38
CA GLU A 77 13.98 5.77 5.13
C GLU A 77 13.16 5.01 6.18
N GLU A 78 13.29 5.42 7.47
CA GLU A 78 12.52 4.87 8.57
C GLU A 78 11.00 5.10 8.40
N ALA A 79 10.61 6.27 7.89
CA ALA A 79 9.20 6.57 7.63
C ALA A 79 8.64 5.69 6.50
N VAL A 80 9.41 5.50 5.43
CA VAL A 80 9.03 4.62 4.32
C VAL A 80 8.90 3.18 4.81
N PHE A 81 9.85 2.69 5.62
CA PHE A 81 9.79 1.34 6.17
C PHE A 81 8.59 1.15 7.10
N GLU A 82 8.29 2.13 7.95
CA GLU A 82 7.10 2.10 8.81
C GLU A 82 5.82 2.10 7.98
N ASN A 83 5.78 2.80 6.85
CA ASN A 83 4.63 2.75 5.93
C ASN A 83 4.45 1.35 5.34
N TYR A 84 5.54 0.67 4.94
CA TYR A 84 5.47 -0.73 4.51
C TYR A 84 4.96 -1.65 5.62
N ARG A 85 5.43 -1.47 6.85
CA ARG A 85 4.94 -2.25 7.99
C ARG A 85 3.44 -2.07 8.18
N ARG A 86 2.94 -0.84 8.15
CA ARG A 86 1.52 -0.52 8.32
C ARG A 86 0.63 -1.10 7.23
N ILE A 87 0.99 -0.88 5.97
CA ILE A 87 0.19 -1.38 4.85
C ILE A 87 0.20 -2.91 4.79
N SER A 88 1.34 -3.53 5.09
CA SER A 88 1.48 -4.99 5.14
C SER A 88 0.60 -5.60 6.23
N GLU A 89 0.63 -5.04 7.45
CA GLU A 89 -0.22 -5.47 8.56
C GLU A 89 -1.71 -5.29 8.25
N ALA A 90 -2.08 -4.16 7.65
CA ALA A 90 -3.47 -3.89 7.29
C ALA A 90 -4.01 -4.89 6.25
N ILE A 91 -3.21 -5.23 5.24
CA ILE A 91 -3.61 -6.19 4.19
C ILE A 91 -3.48 -7.64 4.70
N GLY A 92 -2.47 -7.97 5.51
CA GLY A 92 -2.32 -9.28 6.16
C GLY A 92 -1.12 -10.09 5.67
N PHE A 93 0.05 -9.46 5.49
CA PHE A 93 1.34 -10.11 5.19
C PHE A 93 2.48 -9.35 5.90
N LEU A 94 3.72 -9.76 5.71
CA LEU A 94 4.90 -9.11 6.28
C LEU A 94 5.70 -8.37 5.19
N PRO A 95 6.41 -7.27 5.52
CA PRO A 95 7.30 -6.60 4.56
C PRO A 95 8.34 -7.55 3.94
N GLU A 96 8.80 -8.55 4.71
CA GLU A 96 9.75 -9.57 4.28
C GLU A 96 9.18 -10.53 3.22
N ASP A 97 7.86 -10.57 3.04
CA ASP A 97 7.21 -11.40 2.01
C ASP A 97 7.21 -10.72 0.64
N ILE A 98 7.45 -9.40 0.61
CA ILE A 98 7.33 -8.59 -0.59
C ILE A 98 8.53 -8.81 -1.52
N VAL A 99 8.23 -8.92 -2.81
CA VAL A 99 9.21 -8.84 -3.91
C VAL A 99 8.77 -7.71 -4.82
N CYS A 100 9.64 -6.73 -5.04
CA CYS A 100 9.37 -5.58 -5.89
C CYS A 100 9.87 -5.80 -7.32
N SER A 101 9.11 -5.34 -8.31
CA SER A 101 9.60 -5.17 -9.67
C SER A 101 10.64 -4.03 -9.74
N ASP A 102 11.37 -3.96 -10.84
CA ASP A 102 12.24 -2.83 -11.20
C ASP A 102 11.75 -2.28 -12.53
N GLN A 103 10.70 -1.52 -12.47
CA GLN A 103 9.89 -1.09 -13.60
C GLN A 103 10.60 -0.04 -14.43
N THR A 104 10.84 -0.33 -15.70
CA THR A 104 11.53 0.52 -16.67
C THR A 104 10.75 0.66 -17.99
N HIS A 105 9.47 0.23 -17.97
CA HIS A 105 8.57 0.27 -19.12
C HIS A 105 8.97 -0.64 -20.27
N THR A 106 9.45 -1.84 -19.92
CA THR A 106 9.74 -2.92 -20.86
C THR A 106 8.66 -4.00 -20.82
N THR A 107 8.93 -5.14 -21.48
CA THR A 107 8.05 -6.32 -21.48
C THR A 107 8.63 -7.48 -20.67
N ASN A 108 9.69 -7.22 -19.90
CA ASN A 108 10.39 -8.25 -19.14
C ASN A 108 9.56 -8.72 -17.93
N VAL A 109 9.31 -10.02 -17.88
CA VAL A 109 8.63 -10.69 -16.76
C VAL A 109 9.57 -11.65 -16.09
N ARG A 110 9.73 -11.53 -14.77
CA ARG A 110 10.58 -12.39 -13.96
C ARG A 110 9.74 -13.36 -13.14
N ARG A 111 10.10 -14.65 -13.19
CA ARG A 111 9.60 -15.62 -12.22
C ARG A 111 10.40 -15.50 -10.93
N VAL A 112 9.69 -15.34 -9.80
CA VAL A 112 10.28 -15.23 -8.46
C VAL A 112 9.83 -16.36 -7.56
N GLY A 113 10.68 -16.72 -6.60
CA GLY A 113 10.48 -17.81 -5.68
C GLY A 113 10.77 -17.39 -4.23
N ARG A 114 10.78 -18.35 -3.31
CA ARG A 114 10.98 -18.08 -1.87
C ARG A 114 12.31 -17.39 -1.55
N ALA A 115 13.36 -17.62 -2.34
CA ALA A 115 14.65 -16.95 -2.18
C ALA A 115 14.60 -15.44 -2.49
N ASP A 116 13.60 -15.00 -3.27
CA ASP A 116 13.44 -13.60 -3.65
C ASP A 116 12.69 -12.77 -2.61
N ARG A 117 12.07 -13.38 -1.60
CA ARG A 117 11.31 -12.66 -0.55
C ARG A 117 12.14 -11.53 0.06
N GLY A 118 11.52 -10.38 0.22
CA GLY A 118 12.12 -9.17 0.77
C GLY A 118 12.91 -8.31 -0.21
N LYS A 119 13.12 -8.76 -1.46
CA LYS A 119 13.87 -8.00 -2.46
C LYS A 119 13.17 -6.69 -2.85
N GLY A 120 13.87 -5.59 -2.63
CA GLY A 120 13.39 -4.23 -2.87
C GLY A 120 12.78 -3.54 -1.65
N ILE A 121 12.62 -4.26 -0.51
CA ILE A 121 12.14 -3.69 0.76
C ILE A 121 13.19 -3.91 1.86
N VAL A 122 13.41 -5.15 2.30
CA VAL A 122 14.32 -5.49 3.41
C VAL A 122 15.70 -5.93 2.94
N LYS A 123 15.85 -6.18 1.65
CA LYS A 123 17.14 -6.48 1.01
C LYS A 123 17.18 -5.95 -0.41
N ALA A 124 18.38 -5.70 -0.89
CA ALA A 124 18.59 -5.22 -2.26
C ALA A 124 18.07 -6.22 -3.31
N ARG A 125 17.59 -5.70 -4.42
CA ARG A 125 17.34 -6.48 -5.63
C ARG A 125 18.66 -6.84 -6.28
N ASP A 126 18.71 -8.03 -6.89
CA ASP A 126 19.84 -8.53 -7.70
C ASP A 126 19.46 -8.63 -9.19
N TYR A 127 18.43 -7.88 -9.58
CA TYR A 127 17.94 -7.75 -10.95
C TYR A 127 17.50 -6.33 -11.23
N THR A 128 17.52 -5.97 -12.51
CA THR A 128 17.06 -4.70 -13.07
C THR A 128 16.16 -4.98 -14.27
N ASP A 129 15.45 -3.94 -14.75
CA ASP A 129 14.69 -3.99 -15.99
C ASP A 129 13.60 -5.10 -16.00
N VAL A 130 12.84 -5.18 -14.91
CA VAL A 130 11.76 -6.15 -14.72
C VAL A 130 10.45 -5.43 -14.45
N ASP A 131 9.54 -5.43 -15.40
CA ASP A 131 8.23 -4.77 -15.31
C ASP A 131 7.13 -5.67 -14.74
N GLY A 132 7.23 -6.98 -14.93
CA GLY A 132 6.28 -7.94 -14.42
C GLY A 132 6.92 -8.99 -13.51
N LEU A 133 6.17 -9.42 -12.50
CA LEU A 133 6.55 -10.52 -11.61
C LEU A 133 5.52 -11.63 -11.69
N ILE A 134 5.97 -12.88 -11.69
CA ILE A 134 5.12 -14.07 -11.64
C ILE A 134 5.66 -15.06 -10.63
N THR A 135 4.78 -15.71 -9.89
CA THR A 135 5.11 -16.78 -8.95
C THR A 135 4.03 -17.84 -8.88
N ASN A 136 4.43 -19.06 -8.56
CA ASN A 136 3.55 -20.16 -8.14
C ASN A 136 3.83 -20.61 -6.69
N ALA A 137 4.71 -19.89 -6.00
CA ALA A 137 5.05 -20.21 -4.60
C ALA A 137 4.13 -19.43 -3.65
N PRO A 138 3.41 -20.11 -2.73
CA PRO A 138 2.58 -19.42 -1.75
C PRO A 138 3.44 -18.65 -0.74
N GLY A 139 2.87 -17.58 -0.15
CA GLY A 139 3.53 -16.73 0.84
C GLY A 139 4.55 -15.75 0.24
N ILE A 140 4.42 -15.45 -1.06
CA ILE A 140 5.16 -14.39 -1.73
C ILE A 140 4.19 -13.29 -2.12
N VAL A 141 4.52 -12.05 -1.80
CA VAL A 141 3.76 -10.86 -2.16
C VAL A 141 4.46 -10.16 -3.31
N LEU A 142 3.79 -10.04 -4.44
CA LEU A 142 4.31 -9.33 -5.60
C LEU A 142 3.87 -7.87 -5.52
N ALA A 143 4.82 -6.94 -5.55
CA ALA A 143 4.55 -5.51 -5.53
C ALA A 143 4.99 -4.82 -6.82
N THR A 144 4.08 -4.00 -7.35
CA THR A 144 4.31 -3.11 -8.48
C THR A 144 3.89 -1.69 -8.10
N PHE A 145 4.48 -0.70 -8.76
CA PHE A 145 4.26 0.71 -8.46
C PHE A 145 3.62 1.40 -9.66
N TYR A 146 2.69 2.29 -9.37
CA TYR A 146 2.00 3.09 -10.38
C TYR A 146 2.12 4.57 -10.02
N ALA A 147 2.43 5.41 -10.98
CA ALA A 147 2.55 6.86 -10.86
C ALA A 147 1.41 7.57 -11.60
#